data_3c559edbeacbe98a9282fc111bd78569
#
_entry.id   3c559edbeacbe98a9282fc111bd78569
#
_cell.length_a   1.000
_cell.length_b   1.000
_cell.length_c   1.000
_cell.angle_alpha   90.00
_cell.angle_beta   90.00
_cell.angle_gamma   90.00
#
_symmetry.space_group_name_H-M   'P 1'
#
loop_
_entity.id
_entity.type
_entity.pdbx_description
1 polymer ?
#
loop_
_entity_poly.entity_id
_entity_poly.type
_entity_poly.pdbx_seq_one_letter_code
_entity_poly.pdbx_strand_id
1 'polypeptide(L)'
;MSSLAGFILSEDIGDIAMMISKDWKRLGRLLSFSEHVLENIDVDENIVSEKANSMLTKWQNVKGSSAAYRDLYNALCQLERKDLAEKYCLQQG
;
A
#
# COMPACT_ATOMS: atom_id res chain seq x y z
N MET A 1 11.03 -19.14 -9.80
CA MET A 1 10.70 -18.95 -9.41
C MET A 1 9.96 -18.14 -9.11
N SER A 2 9.40 -17.87 -9.13
CA SER A 2 8.72 -17.12 -9.01
C SER A 2 8.45 -16.51 -8.03
N SER A 3 8.84 -16.38 -7.63
CA SER A 3 8.77 -15.93 -6.63
C SER A 3 8.26 -14.75 -6.40
N LEU A 4 7.99 -14.07 -7.07
CA LEU A 4 7.54 -12.95 -6.89
C LEU A 4 6.47 -12.90 -6.27
N ALA A 5 6.07 -13.74 -6.06
CA ALA A 5 5.03 -13.78 -5.63
C ALA A 5 4.59 -12.93 -4.79
N GLY A 6 4.26 -12.17 -4.73
CA GLY A 6 3.53 -11.50 -4.01
C GLY A 6 3.94 -10.53 -3.08
N PHE A 7 5.00 -10.58 -2.49
CA PHE A 7 5.41 -9.54 -1.60
C PHE A 7 5.96 -8.37 -2.35
N ILE A 8 5.53 -7.17 -1.99
CA ILE A 8 6.04 -5.94 -2.55
C ILE A 8 7.31 -5.59 -1.81
N LEU A 9 8.33 -5.20 -2.55
CA LEU A 9 9.60 -4.88 -1.92
C LEU A 9 9.47 -3.71 -0.97
N SER A 10 10.24 -3.72 0.10
CA SER A 10 10.22 -2.63 1.06
C SER A 10 10.51 -1.30 0.42
N GLU A 11 11.41 -1.27 -0.54
CA GLU A 11 11.71 -0.02 -1.24
C GLU A 11 10.51 0.48 -1.98
N ASP A 12 9.75 -0.40 -2.61
CA ASP A 12 8.57 0.02 -3.35
C ASP A 12 7.49 0.51 -2.41
N ILE A 13 7.35 -0.13 -1.28
CA ILE A 13 6.39 0.33 -0.28
C ILE A 13 6.75 1.74 0.17
N GLY A 14 8.03 1.97 0.42
CA GLY A 14 8.47 3.30 0.84
C GLY A 14 8.20 4.35 -0.21
N ASP A 15 8.48 4.02 -1.47
CA ASP A 15 8.25 4.97 -2.56
C ASP A 15 6.77 5.27 -2.72
N ILE A 16 5.93 4.24 -2.69
CA ILE A 16 4.49 4.45 -2.80
C ILE A 16 4.00 5.29 -1.64
N ALA A 17 4.49 5.01 -0.44
CA ALA A 17 4.07 5.75 0.74
C ALA A 17 4.36 7.23 0.60
N MET A 18 5.53 7.57 0.07
CA MET A 18 5.87 8.96 -0.12
C MET A 18 5.03 9.60 -1.21
N MET A 19 4.71 8.84 -2.24
CA MET A 19 3.98 9.41 -3.36
C MET A 19 2.50 9.61 -3.06
N ILE A 20 1.88 8.74 -2.27
CA ILE A 20 0.48 8.92 -1.95
C ILE A 20 0.29 9.95 -0.84
N SER A 21 1.29 10.11 0.01
CA SER A 21 1.31 11.18 0.99
C SER A 21 -0.01 11.26 1.77
N LYS A 22 -0.68 12.39 1.72
CA LYS A 22 -1.87 12.60 2.55
C LYS A 22 -3.05 11.74 2.15
N ASP A 23 -3.00 11.06 1.01
CA ASP A 23 -4.08 10.17 0.62
C ASP A 23 -3.97 8.79 1.25
N TRP A 24 -3.07 8.61 2.19
CA TRP A 24 -2.81 7.29 2.76
C TRP A 24 -4.03 6.66 3.43
N LYS A 25 -4.85 7.48 4.08
CA LYS A 25 -6.05 6.93 4.72
C LYS A 25 -7.05 6.46 3.67
N ARG A 26 -7.17 7.22 2.60
CA ARG A 26 -8.07 6.86 1.53
C ARG A 26 -7.64 5.54 0.91
N LEU A 27 -6.35 5.40 0.67
CA LEU A 27 -5.83 4.13 0.16
C LEU A 27 -6.09 3.01 1.15
N GLY A 28 -5.91 3.27 2.44
CA GLY A 28 -6.18 2.27 3.45
C GLY A 28 -7.62 1.78 3.41
N ARG A 29 -8.56 2.69 3.21
CA ARG A 29 -9.96 2.29 3.09
C ARG A 29 -10.18 1.44 1.86
N LEU A 30 -9.52 1.78 0.76
CA LEU A 30 -9.64 0.98 -0.45
C LEU A 30 -9.02 -0.40 -0.28
N LEU A 31 -8.08 -0.53 0.63
CA LEU A 31 -7.49 -1.82 0.95
C LEU A 31 -8.22 -2.53 2.08
N SER A 32 -9.39 -2.04 2.43
CA SER A 32 -10.31 -2.68 3.37
C SER A 32 -9.93 -2.55 4.84
N PHE A 33 -9.16 -1.54 5.19
CA PHE A 33 -8.90 -1.27 6.59
C PHE A 33 -10.09 -0.56 7.23
N SER A 34 -10.35 -0.88 8.49
CA SER A 34 -11.39 -0.16 9.22
C SER A 34 -10.86 1.19 9.66
N GLU A 35 -11.77 2.11 9.94
CA GLU A 35 -11.37 3.42 10.43
C GLU A 35 -10.61 3.32 11.73
N HIS A 36 -10.98 2.37 12.56
CA HIS A 36 -10.31 2.20 13.85
C HIS A 36 -8.81 1.90 13.65
N VAL A 37 -8.49 1.02 12.73
CA VAL A 37 -7.10 0.68 12.47
C VAL A 37 -6.36 1.88 11.88
N LEU A 38 -7.01 2.60 10.97
CA LEU A 38 -6.36 3.74 10.36
C LEU A 38 -6.10 4.84 11.38
N GLU A 39 -7.00 5.03 12.33
CA GLU A 39 -6.78 6.02 13.36
C GLU A 39 -5.67 5.63 14.31
N ASN A 40 -5.54 4.34 14.59
CA ASN A 40 -4.43 3.90 15.43
C ASN A 40 -3.09 4.18 14.75
N ILE A 41 -3.00 3.96 13.45
CA ILE A 41 -1.78 4.27 12.73
C ILE A 41 -1.52 5.77 12.76
N ASP A 42 -2.57 6.55 12.61
CA ASP A 42 -2.45 8.00 12.59
C ASP A 42 -1.88 8.52 13.92
N VAL A 43 -2.28 7.92 15.01
CA VAL A 43 -1.78 8.32 16.32
C VAL A 43 -0.36 7.84 16.55
N ASP A 44 -0.05 6.64 16.07
CA ASP A 44 1.26 6.04 16.36
C ASP A 44 2.40 6.68 15.59
N GLU A 45 2.14 7.21 14.41
CA GLU A 45 3.20 7.79 13.60
C GLU A 45 2.99 9.28 13.46
N ASN A 46 4.06 10.03 13.39
CA ASN A 46 3.97 11.48 13.30
C ASN A 46 4.10 12.03 11.89
N ILE A 47 4.73 11.30 11.01
CA ILE A 47 5.02 11.78 9.68
C ILE A 47 4.12 11.06 8.69
N VAL A 48 3.52 11.81 7.77
CA VAL A 48 2.54 11.27 6.84
C VAL A 48 3.09 10.10 6.04
N SER A 49 4.30 10.21 5.53
CA SER A 49 4.86 9.11 4.76
C SER A 49 5.08 7.87 5.62
N GLU A 50 5.36 8.07 6.91
CA GLU A 50 5.51 6.92 7.81
C GLU A 50 4.17 6.30 8.13
N LYS A 51 3.12 7.10 8.21
CA LYS A 51 1.78 6.56 8.39
C LYS A 51 1.41 5.69 7.20
N ALA A 52 1.69 6.17 6.00
CA ALA A 52 1.42 5.41 4.79
C ALA A 52 2.24 4.13 4.74
N ASN A 53 3.51 4.22 5.10
CA ASN A 53 4.39 3.06 5.09
C ASN A 53 3.90 2.02 6.09
N SER A 54 3.52 2.46 7.28
CA SER A 54 3.02 1.56 8.31
C SER A 54 1.73 0.87 7.85
N MET A 55 0.86 1.61 7.21
CA MET A 55 -0.39 1.07 6.72
C MET A 55 -0.13 0.01 5.64
N LEU A 56 0.75 0.31 4.70
CA LEU A 56 1.03 -0.64 3.63
C LEU A 56 1.74 -1.88 4.13
N THR A 57 2.65 -1.71 5.08
CA THR A 57 3.34 -2.85 5.66
C THR A 57 2.37 -3.75 6.41
N LYS A 58 1.47 -3.15 7.18
CA LYS A 58 0.47 -3.93 7.90
C LYS A 58 -0.45 -4.65 6.93
N TRP A 59 -0.84 -3.98 5.86
CA TRP A 59 -1.70 -4.61 4.86
C TRP A 59 -1.01 -5.82 4.24
N GLN A 60 0.25 -5.67 3.88
CA GLN A 60 0.98 -6.75 3.27
C GLN A 60 1.12 -7.94 4.23
N ASN A 61 1.35 -7.66 5.50
CA ASN A 61 1.48 -8.73 6.49
C ASN A 61 0.17 -9.49 6.67
N VAL A 62 -0.95 -8.79 6.62
CA VAL A 62 -2.23 -9.42 6.81
C VAL A 62 -2.64 -10.24 5.59
N LYS A 63 -2.43 -9.68 4.40
CA LYS A 63 -2.85 -10.37 3.20
C LYS A 63 -1.94 -11.51 2.81
N GLY A 64 -0.72 -11.46 3.23
CA GLY A 64 0.25 -12.45 2.78
C GLY A 64 0.63 -12.16 1.36
N SER A 65 1.07 -13.19 0.64
CA SER A 65 1.66 -12.92 -0.64
C SER A 65 0.74 -13.06 -1.81
N SER A 66 -0.35 -13.80 -1.69
CA SER A 66 -0.99 -14.25 -2.90
C SER A 66 -1.70 -13.19 -3.70
N ALA A 67 -2.22 -12.17 -3.12
CA ALA A 67 -2.98 -11.22 -3.90
C ALA A 67 -2.48 -9.81 -3.79
N ALA A 68 -1.32 -9.64 -3.22
CA ALA A 68 -0.88 -8.30 -2.84
C ALA A 68 -0.78 -7.33 -4.01
N TYR A 69 -0.11 -7.74 -5.07
CA TYR A 69 0.06 -6.81 -6.18
C TYR A 69 -1.25 -6.47 -6.85
N ARG A 70 -2.11 -7.44 -7.04
CA ARG A 70 -3.38 -7.18 -7.68
C ARG A 70 -4.25 -6.23 -6.86
N ASP A 71 -4.33 -6.49 -5.56
CA ASP A 71 -5.16 -5.66 -4.71
C ASP A 71 -4.64 -4.24 -4.66
N LEU A 72 -3.33 -4.08 -4.57
CA LEU A 72 -2.76 -2.76 -4.53
C LEU A 72 -2.94 -2.04 -5.85
N TYR A 73 -2.79 -2.75 -6.96
CA TYR A 73 -2.99 -2.16 -8.27
C TYR A 73 -4.41 -1.59 -8.35
N ASN A 74 -5.40 -2.39 -7.97
CA ASN A 74 -6.78 -1.96 -8.06
C ASN A 74 -7.04 -0.76 -7.15
N ALA A 75 -6.49 -0.80 -5.95
CA ALA A 75 -6.70 0.29 -5.00
C ALA A 75 -6.05 1.59 -5.50
N LEU A 76 -4.86 1.49 -6.06
CA LEU A 76 -4.18 2.67 -6.58
C LEU A 76 -4.94 3.25 -7.76
N CYS A 77 -5.51 2.41 -8.60
CA CYS A 77 -6.32 2.90 -9.70
C CYS A 77 -7.55 3.63 -9.19
N GLN A 78 -8.17 3.12 -8.13
CA GLN A 78 -9.33 3.80 -7.56
C GLN A 78 -8.93 5.10 -6.87
N LEU A 79 -7.72 5.18 -6.40
CA LEU A 79 -7.21 6.41 -5.80
C LEU A 79 -6.85 7.42 -6.87
N GLU A 80 -6.99 7.04 -8.14
CA GLU A 80 -6.62 7.88 -9.27
C GLU A 80 -5.11 8.04 -9.36
N ARG A 81 -4.39 7.05 -8.91
CA ARG A 81 -2.95 7.02 -9.04
C ARG A 81 -2.53 5.81 -9.87
N LYS A 82 -3.09 5.75 -11.08
CA LYS A 82 -2.75 4.68 -11.99
C LYS A 82 -1.28 4.69 -12.34
N ASP A 83 -0.66 5.86 -12.31
CA ASP A 83 0.77 5.98 -12.54
C ASP A 83 1.55 5.11 -11.58
N LEU A 84 1.19 5.14 -10.30
CA LEU A 84 1.87 4.32 -9.31
C LEU A 84 1.51 2.85 -9.48
N ALA A 85 0.27 2.57 -9.83
CA ALA A 85 -0.14 1.20 -10.04
C ALA A 85 0.68 0.55 -11.14
N GLU A 86 0.87 1.26 -12.23
CA GLU A 86 1.63 0.71 -13.34
C GLU A 86 3.11 0.63 -13.04
N LYS A 87 3.62 1.61 -12.33
CA LYS A 87 5.05 1.61 -12.07
C LYS A 87 5.46 0.52 -11.10
N TYR A 88 4.66 0.26 -10.07
CA TYR A 88 5.08 -0.64 -9.01
C TYR A 88 4.37 -1.98 -9.02
N CYS A 89 3.26 -2.11 -9.70
CA CYS A 89 2.47 -3.32 -9.63
C CYS A 89 2.38 -4.11 -10.91
N LEU A 90 2.89 -3.58 -12.02
CA LEU A 90 2.88 -4.29 -13.27
C LEU A 90 4.21 -4.75 -13.71
N GLN A 91 5.20 -4.76 -12.83
CA GLN A 91 6.42 -5.05 -13.30
C GLN A 91 6.78 -6.40 -13.24
N GLN A 92 6.04 -7.33 -13.02
CA GLN A 92 6.50 -8.56 -13.01
C GLN A 92 6.49 -9.09 -14.28
N GLY A 93 6.22 -8.49 -15.14
CA GLY A 93 6.20 -8.90 -16.48
C GLY A 93 7.11 -9.89 -16.94
#